data_52811a47eddc29d54f32c1683a530a7d
#
_entry.id   52811a47eddc29d54f32c1683a530a7d
#
_cell.length_a   1.000
_cell.length_b   1.000
_cell.length_c   1.000
_cell.angle_alpha   90.00
_cell.angle_beta   90.00
_cell.angle_gamma   90.00
#
_symmetry.space_group_name_H-M   'P 1'
#
loop_
_entity.id
_entity.type
_entity.pdbx_description
1 polymer ?
#
loop_
_entity_poly.entity_id
_entity_poly.type
_entity_poly.pdbx_seq_one_letter_code
_entity_poly.pdbx_strand_id
1 'polypeptide(L)' 'QNLNWKGKEYLVGNLCKPHDCGNNFLIVAFSADKSQAWGVRVEVEDRPEAVDHPKKYTKYQWLGKPDEDMKALLKQQ' A
#
# COMPACT_ATOMS: atom_id res chain seq x y z
N GLN A 1 5.54 11.87 2.99
CA GLN A 1 4.27 12.58 3.20
C GLN A 1 3.72 12.26 4.58
N ASN A 2 3.37 13.29 5.34
CA ASN A 2 2.73 13.11 6.64
C ASN A 2 1.22 12.97 6.47
N LEU A 3 0.64 12.00 7.18
CA LEU A 3 -0.77 11.72 7.11
C LEU A 3 -1.33 11.54 8.51
N ASN A 4 -2.45 12.21 8.81
CA ASN A 4 -3.18 12.00 10.06
C ASN A 4 -4.29 10.97 9.81
N TRP A 5 -4.26 9.88 10.58
CA TRP A 5 -5.21 8.79 10.45
C TRP A 5 -5.73 8.40 11.83
N LYS A 6 -7.02 8.60 12.04
CA LYS A 6 -7.70 8.27 13.29
C LYS A 6 -7.01 8.89 14.52
N GLY A 7 -6.59 10.12 14.40
CA GLY A 7 -5.98 10.88 15.49
C GLY A 7 -4.49 10.64 15.68
N LYS A 8 -3.86 9.81 14.82
CA LYS A 8 -2.44 9.54 14.88
C LYS A 8 -1.75 9.99 13.59
N GLU A 9 -0.52 10.43 13.73
CA GLU A 9 0.26 10.89 12.59
C GLU A 9 1.17 9.78 12.08
N TYR A 10 1.18 9.59 10.76
CA TYR A 10 2.02 8.58 10.10
C TYR A 10 2.82 9.22 8.98
N LEU A 11 4.00 8.68 8.72
CA LEU A 11 4.80 9.04 7.56
C LEU A 11 4.57 7.96 6.49
N VAL A 12 4.04 8.37 5.34
CA VAL A 12 3.65 7.42 4.29
C VAL A 12 4.53 7.65 3.06
N GLY A 13 5.05 6.57 2.52
CA GLY A 13 5.86 6.58 1.31
C GLY A 13 5.30 5.62 0.27
N ASN A 14 5.66 5.87 -0.99
CA ASN A 14 5.24 5.05 -2.12
C ASN A 14 6.45 4.75 -2.99
N LEU A 15 6.69 3.48 -3.28
CA LEU A 15 7.78 3.01 -4.12
C LEU A 15 7.20 2.17 -5.24
N CYS A 16 7.72 2.31 -6.44
CA CYS A 16 7.23 1.53 -7.57
C CYS A 16 8.39 1.03 -8.42
N LYS A 17 8.10 -0.02 -9.19
CA LYS A 17 9.06 -0.55 -10.17
C LYS A 17 9.13 0.42 -11.35
N PRO A 18 10.33 0.85 -11.78
CA PRO A 18 10.47 1.73 -12.95
C PRO A 18 9.74 1.16 -14.16
N HIS A 19 9.00 2.03 -14.85
CA HIS A 19 8.20 1.70 -16.03
C HIS A 19 7.00 0.79 -15.76
N ASP A 20 6.70 0.49 -14.48
CA ASP A 20 5.59 -0.40 -14.15
C ASP A 20 4.89 0.04 -12.85
N CYS A 21 4.84 1.35 -12.60
CA CYS A 21 4.29 1.90 -11.35
C CYS A 21 2.80 1.61 -11.17
N GLY A 22 2.07 1.41 -12.25
CA GLY A 22 0.64 1.11 -12.17
C GLY A 22 0.34 -0.33 -11.76
N ASN A 23 1.29 -1.26 -11.96
CA ASN A 23 1.07 -2.69 -11.75
C ASN A 23 1.94 -3.29 -10.64
N ASN A 24 3.01 -2.60 -10.24
CA ASN A 24 3.91 -3.07 -9.20
C ASN A 24 4.34 -1.90 -8.33
N PHE A 25 3.81 -1.84 -7.12
CA PHE A 25 4.18 -0.77 -6.20
C PHE A 25 4.13 -1.24 -4.75
N LEU A 26 4.81 -0.49 -3.89
CA LEU A 26 4.87 -0.73 -2.46
C LEU A 26 4.46 0.55 -1.75
N ILE A 27 3.52 0.43 -0.83
CA ILE A 27 3.12 1.53 0.03
C ILE A 27 3.60 1.20 1.43
N VAL A 28 4.29 2.13 2.07
CA VAL A 28 4.80 1.95 3.43
C VAL A 28 4.30 3.06 4.33
N ALA A 29 4.07 2.72 5.59
CA ALA A 29 3.69 3.68 6.61
C ALA A 29 4.56 3.47 7.84
N PHE A 30 5.04 4.56 8.42
CA PHE A 30 5.82 4.56 9.66
C PHE A 30 5.05 5.34 10.71
N SER A 31 5.12 4.88 11.96
CA SER A 31 4.62 5.66 13.08
C SER A 31 5.44 6.96 13.21
N ALA A 32 4.86 7.98 13.85
CA ALA A 32 5.52 9.28 13.98
C ALA A 32 6.90 9.19 14.64
N ASP A 33 7.04 8.30 15.62
CA ASP A 33 8.31 8.06 16.32
C ASP A 33 9.20 7.03 15.61
N LYS A 34 8.75 6.50 14.48
CA LYS A 34 9.44 5.50 13.65
C LYS A 34 9.72 4.18 14.38
N SER A 35 8.98 3.90 15.46
CA SER A 35 9.12 2.65 16.19
C SER A 35 8.40 1.49 15.51
N GLN A 36 7.43 1.78 14.65
CA GLN A 36 6.65 0.78 13.95
C GLN A 36 6.58 1.11 12.47
N ALA A 37 6.51 0.06 11.66
CA ALA A 37 6.39 0.21 10.21
C ALA A 37 5.47 -0.88 9.68
N TRP A 38 4.70 -0.51 8.66
CA TRP A 38 3.80 -1.43 7.95
C TRP A 38 3.90 -1.17 6.46
N GLY A 39 3.51 -2.16 5.68
CA GLY A 39 3.51 -1.96 4.25
C GLY A 39 2.56 -2.90 3.55
N VAL A 40 2.29 -2.59 2.30
CA VAL A 40 1.59 -3.48 1.38
C VAL A 40 2.28 -3.43 0.03
N ARG A 41 2.65 -4.60 -0.47
CA ARG A 41 3.09 -4.74 -1.85
C ARG A 41 1.88 -5.08 -2.69
N VAL A 42 1.66 -4.29 -3.72
CA VAL A 42 0.53 -4.46 -4.63
C VAL A 42 1.07 -4.86 -6.00
N GLU A 43 0.54 -5.95 -6.52
CA GLU A 43 0.93 -6.48 -7.82
C GLU A 43 -0.34 -6.77 -8.61
N VAL A 44 -0.48 -6.12 -9.77
CA VAL A 44 -1.60 -6.34 -10.67
C VAL A 44 -1.10 -7.17 -11.85
N GLU A 45 -1.79 -8.27 -12.16
CA GLU A 45 -1.41 -9.09 -13.31
C GLU A 45 -1.55 -8.28 -14.60
N ASP A 46 -0.57 -8.44 -15.49
CA ASP A 46 -0.57 -7.76 -16.77
C ASP A 46 -1.45 -8.52 -17.77
N ARG A 47 -2.76 -8.31 -17.63
CA ARG A 47 -3.78 -8.92 -18.48
C ARG A 47 -4.79 -7.87 -18.91
N PRO A 48 -5.31 -7.98 -20.15
CA PRO A 48 -6.37 -7.06 -20.59
C PRO A 48 -7.58 -7.08 -19.66
N GLU A 49 -7.93 -8.23 -19.10
CA GLU A 49 -9.06 -8.39 -18.20
C GLU A 49 -8.88 -7.64 -16.87
N ALA A 50 -7.64 -7.36 -16.47
CA ALA A 50 -7.37 -6.64 -15.23
C ALA A 50 -7.90 -5.21 -15.26
N VAL A 51 -8.06 -4.62 -16.46
CA VAL A 51 -8.63 -3.29 -16.61
C VAL A 51 -10.11 -3.28 -16.19
N ASP A 52 -10.83 -4.34 -16.58
CA ASP A 52 -12.26 -4.47 -16.27
C ASP A 52 -12.52 -5.05 -14.87
N HIS A 53 -11.60 -5.89 -14.39
CA HIS A 53 -11.76 -6.60 -13.12
C HIS A 53 -10.50 -6.47 -12.26
N PRO A 54 -10.13 -5.26 -11.84
CA PRO A 54 -8.86 -5.04 -11.12
C PRO A 54 -8.78 -5.83 -9.82
N LYS A 55 -9.89 -5.99 -9.10
CA LYS A 55 -9.88 -6.73 -7.83
C LYS A 55 -9.54 -8.21 -8.01
N LYS A 56 -9.93 -8.79 -9.13
CA LYS A 56 -9.68 -10.21 -9.41
C LYS A 56 -8.21 -10.48 -9.69
N TYR A 57 -7.52 -9.53 -10.31
CA TYR A 57 -6.15 -9.71 -10.76
C TYR A 57 -5.13 -8.94 -9.92
N THR A 58 -5.54 -8.36 -8.79
CA THR A 58 -4.66 -7.64 -7.90
C THR A 58 -4.31 -8.51 -6.71
N LYS A 59 -3.00 -8.63 -6.42
CA LYS A 59 -2.49 -9.37 -5.27
C LYS A 59 -1.92 -8.39 -4.25
N TYR A 60 -2.22 -8.63 -2.98
CA TYR A 60 -1.72 -7.83 -1.88
C TYR A 60 -0.83 -8.68 -0.99
N GLN A 61 0.35 -8.18 -0.68
CA GLN A 61 1.24 -8.81 0.30
C GLN A 61 1.43 -7.82 1.45
N TRP A 62 0.92 -8.18 2.61
CA TRP A 62 0.99 -7.33 3.79
C TRP A 62 2.29 -7.52 4.53
N LEU A 63 2.92 -6.43 4.95
CA LEU A 63 4.20 -6.43 5.65
C LEU A 63 4.01 -5.74 7.00
N GLY A 64 4.69 -6.26 8.05
CA GLY A 64 4.62 -5.68 9.38
C GLY A 64 3.36 -5.99 10.16
N LYS A 65 2.56 -6.94 9.70
CA LYS A 65 1.32 -7.39 10.37
C LYS A 65 0.37 -6.23 10.69
N PRO A 66 -0.08 -5.47 9.69
CA PRO A 66 -1.01 -4.38 9.92
C PRO A 66 -2.38 -4.90 10.39
N ASP A 67 -3.02 -4.16 11.31
CA ASP A 67 -4.39 -4.44 11.67
C ASP A 67 -5.35 -3.92 10.59
N GLU A 68 -6.66 -4.10 10.80
CA GLU A 68 -7.65 -3.71 9.79
C GLU A 68 -7.63 -2.21 9.53
N ASP A 69 -7.40 -1.38 10.54
CA ASP A 69 -7.32 0.06 10.39
C ASP A 69 -6.10 0.46 9.55
N MET A 70 -4.95 -0.17 9.80
CA MET A 70 -3.73 0.11 9.03
C MET A 70 -3.86 -0.38 7.59
N LYS A 71 -4.50 -1.53 7.37
CA LYS A 71 -4.78 -2.01 6.01
C LYS A 71 -5.64 -1.02 5.24
N ALA A 72 -6.64 -0.43 5.90
CA ALA A 72 -7.48 0.59 5.27
C ALA A 72 -6.68 1.83 4.90
N LEU A 73 -5.79 2.29 5.80
CA LEU A 73 -4.91 3.42 5.50
C LEU A 73 -4.04 3.14 4.28
N LEU A 74 -3.40 1.97 4.24
CA LEU A 74 -2.49 1.61 3.16
C LEU A 74 -3.22 1.48 1.81
N LYS A 75 -4.44 0.97 1.82
CA LYS A 75 -5.24 0.83 0.59
C LYS A 75 -5.69 2.16 0.01
N GLN A 76 -5.74 3.20 0.82
CA GLN A 76 -6.17 4.52 0.35
C GLN A 76 -5.07 5.33 -0.32
N GLN A 77 -3.86 4.84 -0.32
CA GLN A 77 -2.71 5.58 -0.86
C GLN A 77 -2.46 5.33 -2.36
#